data_88b82f609c1b574eb082255f58d29b9e
#
_entry.id   88b82f609c1b574eb082255f58d29b9e
#
_cell.length_a   1.000
_cell.length_b   1.000
_cell.length_c   1.000
_cell.angle_alpha   90.00
_cell.angle_beta   90.00
_cell.angle_gamma   90.00
#
_symmetry.space_group_name_H-M   'P 1'
#
loop_
_entity.id
_entity.type
_entity.pdbx_description
1 polymer ?
#
loop_
_entity_poly.entity_id
_entity_poly.type
_entity_poly.pdbx_seq_one_letter_code
_entity_poly.pdbx_strand_id
1 'polypeptide(L)'
;YDTVFSLTPLMLDYKILIGGIKIPALDMICLLLFFGAMGKSAQLGLHTWLPDAMEGPTPVSALIHAATMVTAGVFLLARCSHLFEYSQLALNFIMFIGSATAFFASTTLAVKLFTMPPFDLRSNLNKVR
;
A
#
# COMPACT_ATOMS: atom_id res chain seq x y z
N TYR A 1 -0.48 -16.68 15.14
CA TYR A 1 -1.56 -16.33 14.18
C TYR A 1 -2.81 -17.14 14.48
N ASP A 2 -2.74 -18.45 14.62
CA ASP A 2 -3.88 -19.34 14.81
C ASP A 2 -4.75 -18.95 16.01
N THR A 3 -4.13 -18.61 17.13
CA THR A 3 -4.84 -18.12 18.34
C THR A 3 -5.55 -16.77 18.10
N VAL A 4 -4.98 -15.87 17.30
CA VAL A 4 -5.60 -14.59 16.97
C VAL A 4 -6.80 -14.80 16.04
N PHE A 5 -6.67 -15.68 15.04
CA PHE A 5 -7.74 -15.97 14.11
C PHE A 5 -8.90 -16.74 14.76
N SER A 6 -8.62 -17.60 15.73
CA SER A 6 -9.68 -18.30 16.49
C SER A 6 -10.47 -17.35 17.41
N LEU A 7 -9.89 -16.25 17.84
CA LEU A 7 -10.54 -15.23 18.67
C LEU A 7 -11.34 -14.21 17.83
N THR A 8 -11.18 -14.19 16.51
CA THR A 8 -11.85 -13.23 15.62
C THR A 8 -13.38 -13.20 15.79
N PRO A 9 -14.08 -14.36 15.80
CA PRO A 9 -15.53 -14.35 15.98
C PRO A 9 -15.99 -13.82 17.35
N LEU A 10 -15.17 -13.97 18.39
CA LEU A 10 -15.46 -13.44 19.72
C LEU A 10 -15.33 -11.90 19.77
N MET A 11 -14.48 -11.31 18.93
CA MET A 11 -14.26 -9.88 18.85
C MET A 11 -15.36 -9.12 18.10
N LEU A 12 -16.24 -9.79 17.39
CA LEU A 12 -17.38 -9.18 16.68
C LEU A 12 -18.36 -8.51 17.64
N ASP A 13 -18.53 -9.06 18.83
CA ASP A 13 -19.46 -8.52 19.86
C ASP A 13 -18.86 -7.35 20.65
N TYR A 14 -17.54 -7.18 20.58
CA TYR A 14 -16.85 -6.08 21.28
C TYR A 14 -17.01 -4.76 20.51
N LYS A 15 -17.73 -3.81 21.10
CA LYS A 15 -17.94 -2.47 20.54
C LYS A 15 -17.13 -1.44 21.34
N ILE A 16 -16.30 -0.71 20.65
CA ILE A 16 -15.54 0.42 21.22
C ILE A 16 -16.32 1.70 20.99
N LEU A 17 -16.46 2.51 22.05
CA LEU A 17 -17.15 3.79 22.00
C LEU A 17 -16.10 4.89 21.76
N ILE A 18 -16.04 5.42 20.54
CA ILE A 18 -15.16 6.54 20.20
C ILE A 18 -16.01 7.70 19.76
N GLY A 19 -15.97 8.81 20.52
CA GLY A 19 -16.69 10.03 20.18
C GLY A 19 -18.21 9.89 20.08
N GLY A 20 -18.82 8.94 20.80
CA GLY A 20 -20.27 8.69 20.75
C GLY A 20 -20.75 7.71 19.69
N ILE A 21 -19.85 7.23 18.83
CA ILE A 21 -20.15 6.22 17.80
C ILE A 21 -19.67 4.84 18.28
N LYS A 22 -20.55 3.85 18.26
CA LYS A 22 -20.22 2.45 18.59
C LYS A 22 -19.66 1.77 17.34
N ILE A 23 -18.36 1.57 17.31
CA ILE A 23 -17.68 0.87 16.21
C ILE A 23 -17.26 -0.52 16.70
N PRO A 24 -17.45 -1.60 15.91
CA PRO A 24 -16.91 -2.91 16.24
C PRO A 24 -15.38 -2.82 16.42
N ALA A 25 -14.86 -3.46 17.46
CA ALA A 25 -13.43 -3.45 17.74
C ALA A 25 -12.61 -4.01 16.57
N LEU A 26 -13.15 -5.01 15.91
CA LEU A 26 -12.54 -5.67 14.76
C LEU A 26 -12.34 -4.71 13.58
N ASP A 27 -13.35 -3.89 13.26
CA ASP A 27 -13.26 -2.90 12.18
C ASP A 27 -12.15 -1.88 12.43
N MET A 28 -12.01 -1.42 13.69
CA MET A 28 -10.92 -0.50 14.08
C MET A 28 -9.54 -1.15 13.92
N ILE A 29 -9.40 -2.40 14.36
CA ILE A 29 -8.14 -3.14 14.21
C ILE A 29 -7.79 -3.30 12.74
N CYS A 30 -8.72 -3.71 11.90
CA CYS A 30 -8.54 -3.89 10.46
C CYS A 30 -8.16 -2.57 9.77
N LEU A 31 -8.84 -1.47 10.09
CA LEU A 31 -8.50 -0.15 9.54
C LEU A 31 -7.10 0.30 9.94
N LEU A 32 -6.73 0.16 11.20
CA LEU A 32 -5.39 0.55 11.68
C LEU A 32 -4.28 -0.30 11.04
N LEU A 33 -4.51 -1.61 10.87
CA LEU A 33 -3.59 -2.49 10.15
C LEU A 33 -3.46 -2.06 8.69
N PHE A 34 -4.56 -1.68 8.05
CA PHE A 34 -4.54 -1.19 6.68
C PHE A 34 -3.80 0.14 6.55
N PHE A 35 -3.97 1.09 7.47
CA PHE A 35 -3.19 2.33 7.48
C PHE A 35 -1.68 2.07 7.60
N GLY A 36 -1.28 1.10 8.43
CA GLY A 36 0.11 0.66 8.50
C GLY A 36 0.63 0.07 7.18
N ALA A 37 -0.19 -0.74 6.52
CA ALA A 37 0.12 -1.31 5.20
C ALA A 37 0.21 -0.22 4.12
N MET A 38 -0.70 0.78 4.13
CA MET A 38 -0.67 1.94 3.22
C MET A 38 0.65 2.70 3.28
N GLY A 39 1.16 2.95 4.48
CA GLY A 39 2.44 3.64 4.68
C GLY A 39 3.61 2.87 4.06
N LYS A 40 3.66 1.56 4.28
CA LYS A 40 4.70 0.68 3.72
C LYS A 40 4.59 0.53 2.20
N SER A 41 3.39 0.38 1.67
CA SER A 41 3.15 0.19 0.23
C SER A 41 3.07 1.47 -0.57
N ALA A 42 3.33 2.63 0.04
CA ALA A 42 3.30 3.94 -0.62
C ALA A 42 2.00 4.17 -1.41
N GLN A 43 0.85 3.84 -0.82
CA GLN A 43 -0.45 4.08 -1.44
C GLN A 43 -0.83 5.56 -1.42
N LEU A 44 -1.90 5.90 -2.14
CA LEU A 44 -2.38 7.27 -2.27
C LEU A 44 -2.53 7.95 -0.90
N GLY A 45 -1.89 9.09 -0.73
CA GLY A 45 -1.83 9.87 0.51
C GLY A 45 -0.55 9.67 1.33
N LEU A 46 0.09 8.49 1.30
CA LEU A 46 1.33 8.17 2.02
C LEU A 46 2.49 7.78 1.09
N HIS A 47 2.47 8.25 -0.16
CA HIS A 47 3.43 7.88 -1.21
C HIS A 47 4.61 8.85 -1.35
N THR A 48 4.60 9.99 -0.65
CA THR A 48 5.58 11.09 -0.85
C THR A 48 7.01 10.69 -0.50
N TRP A 49 7.22 9.73 0.39
CA TRP A 49 8.54 9.25 0.78
C TRP A 49 9.23 8.38 -0.30
N LEU A 50 8.46 7.78 -1.21
CA LEU A 50 8.99 6.82 -2.18
C LEU A 50 9.95 7.44 -3.20
N PRO A 51 9.67 8.62 -3.80
CA PRO A 51 10.61 9.29 -4.69
C PRO A 51 11.93 9.64 -3.99
N ASP A 52 11.88 10.17 -2.76
CA ASP A 52 13.06 10.54 -1.98
C ASP A 52 13.92 9.30 -1.65
N ALA A 53 13.28 8.17 -1.39
CA ALA A 53 13.97 6.90 -1.15
C ALA A 53 14.71 6.37 -2.40
N MET A 54 14.31 6.80 -3.61
CA MET A 54 14.95 6.41 -4.86
C MET A 54 16.22 7.22 -5.21
N GLU A 55 16.55 8.28 -4.47
CA GLU A 55 17.78 9.07 -4.65
C GLU A 55 19.04 8.32 -4.16
N GLY A 56 18.87 7.23 -3.43
CA GLY A 56 19.95 6.39 -2.93
C GLY A 56 20.63 5.53 -4.02
N PRO A 57 21.69 4.77 -3.65
CA PRO A 57 22.38 3.86 -4.56
C PRO A 57 21.41 2.86 -5.21
N THR A 58 21.56 2.62 -6.51
CA THR A 58 20.67 1.75 -7.31
C THR A 58 20.42 0.37 -6.69
N PRO A 59 21.42 -0.36 -6.12
CA PRO A 59 21.17 -1.65 -5.49
C PRO A 59 20.23 -1.57 -4.28
N VAL A 60 20.34 -0.51 -3.48
CA VAL A 60 19.49 -0.30 -2.29
C VAL A 60 18.06 0.02 -2.71
N SER A 61 17.90 0.90 -3.69
CA SER A 61 16.58 1.28 -4.22
C SER A 61 15.88 0.07 -4.85
N ALA A 62 16.59 -0.77 -5.59
CA ALA A 62 16.01 -1.94 -6.24
C ALA A 62 15.62 -3.04 -5.24
N LEU A 63 16.50 -3.38 -4.29
CA LEU A 63 16.28 -4.50 -3.38
C LEU A 63 15.39 -4.13 -2.17
N ILE A 64 15.67 -3.02 -1.51
CA ILE A 64 15.00 -2.66 -0.26
C ILE A 64 13.68 -1.96 -0.56
N HIS A 65 13.69 -0.91 -1.36
CA HIS A 65 12.51 -0.08 -1.55
C HIS A 65 11.52 -0.67 -2.56
N ALA A 66 11.98 -1.13 -3.72
CA ALA A 66 11.08 -1.65 -4.76
C ALA A 66 10.64 -3.09 -4.49
N ALA A 67 11.56 -4.01 -4.17
CA ALA A 67 11.23 -5.42 -4.08
C ALA A 67 10.67 -5.85 -2.72
N THR A 68 11.11 -5.28 -1.59
CA THR A 68 10.76 -5.81 -0.27
C THR A 68 9.86 -4.89 0.55
N MET A 69 10.16 -3.60 0.63
CA MET A 69 9.47 -2.70 1.54
C MET A 69 8.03 -2.40 1.09
N VAL A 70 7.82 -2.18 -0.19
CA VAL A 70 6.50 -1.92 -0.78
C VAL A 70 5.63 -3.17 -0.77
N THR A 71 6.20 -4.33 -1.05
CA THR A 71 5.48 -5.61 -1.06
C THR A 71 5.14 -6.11 0.35
N ALA A 72 5.82 -5.64 1.39
CA ALA A 72 5.53 -6.01 2.77
C ALA A 72 4.11 -5.64 3.21
N GLY A 73 3.56 -4.51 2.75
CA GLY A 73 2.18 -4.12 3.02
C GLY A 73 1.18 -5.05 2.35
N VAL A 74 1.43 -5.46 1.12
CA VAL A 74 0.59 -6.42 0.39
C VAL A 74 0.63 -7.79 1.07
N PHE A 75 1.82 -8.23 1.49
CA PHE A 75 1.98 -9.48 2.23
C PHE A 75 1.22 -9.48 3.55
N LEU A 76 1.23 -8.37 4.29
CA LEU A 76 0.48 -8.21 5.53
C LEU A 76 -1.02 -8.36 5.28
N LEU A 77 -1.57 -7.72 4.25
CA LEU A 77 -2.99 -7.86 3.88
C LEU A 77 -3.33 -9.30 3.50
N ALA A 78 -2.49 -9.96 2.70
CA ALA A 78 -2.68 -11.36 2.33
C ALA A 78 -2.63 -12.29 3.54
N ARG A 79 -1.71 -12.05 4.48
CA ARG A 79 -1.57 -12.87 5.70
C ARG A 79 -2.72 -12.69 6.68
N CYS A 80 -3.27 -11.48 6.76
CA CYS A 80 -4.39 -11.13 7.63
C CYS A 80 -5.74 -11.17 6.92
N SER A 81 -5.84 -11.75 5.71
CA SER A 81 -7.08 -11.80 4.91
C SER A 81 -8.27 -12.34 5.71
N HIS A 82 -8.03 -13.37 6.53
CA HIS A 82 -9.06 -13.98 7.37
C HIS A 82 -9.67 -12.98 8.39
N LEU A 83 -8.88 -12.02 8.87
CA LEU A 83 -9.37 -10.95 9.75
C LEU A 83 -10.22 -9.93 8.97
N PHE A 84 -9.81 -9.60 7.76
CA PHE A 84 -10.50 -8.63 6.92
C PHE A 84 -11.85 -9.14 6.39
N GLU A 85 -12.02 -10.46 6.21
CA GLU A 85 -13.29 -11.07 5.77
C GLU A 85 -14.46 -10.74 6.69
N TYR A 86 -14.22 -10.60 7.99
CA TYR A 86 -15.24 -10.25 8.98
C TYR A 86 -15.57 -8.76 9.04
N SER A 87 -14.76 -7.90 8.39
CA SER A 87 -14.89 -6.44 8.41
C SER A 87 -15.26 -5.90 7.04
N GLN A 88 -16.55 -5.78 6.75
CA GLN A 88 -17.06 -5.23 5.48
C GLN A 88 -16.63 -3.77 5.25
N LEU A 89 -16.55 -2.99 6.33
CA LEU A 89 -16.14 -1.59 6.28
C LEU A 89 -14.68 -1.47 5.84
N ALA A 90 -13.78 -2.27 6.42
CA ALA A 90 -12.38 -2.29 6.04
C ALA A 90 -12.19 -2.78 4.59
N LEU A 91 -12.91 -3.81 4.14
CA LEU A 91 -12.85 -4.31 2.77
C LEU A 91 -13.23 -3.24 1.74
N ASN A 92 -14.33 -2.53 1.97
CA ASN A 92 -14.77 -1.45 1.09
C ASN A 92 -13.73 -0.33 1.02
N PHE A 93 -13.13 0.03 2.15
CA PHE A 93 -12.10 1.05 2.21
C PHE A 93 -10.82 0.63 1.48
N ILE A 94 -10.37 -0.62 1.65
CA ILE A 94 -9.23 -1.19 0.94
C ILE A 94 -9.45 -1.17 -0.57
N MET A 95 -10.63 -1.57 -1.03
CA MET A 95 -10.98 -1.59 -2.45
C MET A 95 -10.97 -0.18 -3.04
N PHE A 96 -11.52 0.80 -2.33
CA PHE A 96 -11.55 2.19 -2.78
C PHE A 96 -10.14 2.78 -2.90
N ILE A 97 -9.32 2.66 -1.86
CA ILE A 97 -7.95 3.18 -1.86
C ILE A 97 -7.07 2.44 -2.89
N GLY A 98 -7.22 1.12 -3.01
CA GLY A 98 -6.50 0.32 -4.00
C GLY A 98 -6.82 0.73 -5.43
N SER A 99 -8.09 0.92 -5.77
CA SER A 99 -8.50 1.38 -7.10
C SER A 99 -8.04 2.82 -7.39
N ALA A 100 -8.15 3.72 -6.43
CA ALA A 100 -7.69 5.10 -6.56
C ALA A 100 -6.16 5.17 -6.76
N THR A 101 -5.38 4.38 -6.04
CA THR A 101 -3.91 4.31 -6.25
C THR A 101 -3.53 3.74 -7.60
N ALA A 102 -4.21 2.71 -8.08
CA ALA A 102 -3.98 2.13 -9.40
C ALA A 102 -4.29 3.16 -10.51
N PHE A 103 -5.39 3.87 -10.39
CA PHE A 103 -5.77 4.92 -11.33
C PHE A 103 -4.74 6.07 -11.34
N PHE A 104 -4.34 6.56 -10.17
CA PHE A 104 -3.34 7.61 -10.04
C PHE A 104 -1.98 7.20 -10.60
N ALA A 105 -1.53 5.98 -10.31
CA ALA A 105 -0.26 5.47 -10.81
C ALA A 105 -0.27 5.31 -12.34
N SER A 106 -1.36 4.84 -12.93
CA SER A 106 -1.49 4.68 -14.38
C SER A 106 -1.50 6.03 -15.11
N THR A 107 -2.19 7.04 -14.57
CA THR A 107 -2.22 8.38 -15.17
C THR A 107 -0.86 9.07 -15.10
N THR A 108 -0.13 8.97 -13.98
CA THR A 108 1.22 9.52 -13.85
C THR A 108 2.21 8.82 -14.78
N LEU A 109 2.10 7.51 -14.96
CA LEU A 109 2.93 6.77 -15.91
C LEU A 109 2.63 7.18 -17.36
N ALA A 110 1.35 7.31 -17.71
CA ALA A 110 0.94 7.76 -19.05
C ALA A 110 1.50 9.16 -19.37
N VAL A 111 1.34 10.11 -18.46
CA VAL A 111 1.88 11.47 -18.63
C VAL A 111 3.40 11.45 -18.80
N LYS A 112 4.13 10.65 -18.00
CA LYS A 112 5.58 10.50 -18.14
C LYS A 112 5.98 9.94 -19.50
N LEU A 113 5.29 8.92 -19.99
CA LEU A 113 5.57 8.32 -21.30
C LEU A 113 5.33 9.31 -22.44
N PHE A 114 4.29 10.13 -22.34
CA PHE A 114 4.00 11.17 -23.36
C PHE A 114 4.97 12.35 -23.30
N THR A 115 5.54 12.66 -22.12
CA THR A 115 6.46 13.80 -21.94
C THR A 115 7.93 13.41 -22.10
N MET A 116 8.25 12.13 -22.12
CA MET A 116 9.64 11.71 -22.40
C MET A 116 9.99 12.03 -23.88
N PRO A 117 11.10 12.74 -24.12
CA PRO A 117 11.59 12.90 -25.49
C PRO A 117 11.90 11.50 -26.08
N PRO A 118 11.71 11.30 -27.40
CA PRO A 118 11.99 10.02 -28.03
C PRO A 118 13.43 9.60 -27.68
N PHE A 119 13.57 8.34 -27.31
CA PHE A 119 14.85 7.77 -26.91
C PHE A 119 15.88 7.91 -28.04
N ASP A 120 16.77 8.89 -27.91
CA ASP A 120 17.82 9.14 -28.88
C ASP A 120 19.03 8.24 -28.60
N LEU A 121 19.07 7.09 -29.31
CA LEU A 121 20.18 6.13 -29.30
C LEU A 121 21.52 6.78 -29.65
N ARG A 122 21.50 7.85 -30.47
CA ARG A 122 22.71 8.51 -30.98
C ARG A 122 23.43 9.31 -29.89
N SER A 123 22.68 9.97 -29.00
CA SER A 123 23.24 10.74 -27.90
C SER A 123 23.90 9.85 -26.83
N ASN A 124 23.37 8.68 -26.62
CA ASN A 124 23.91 7.72 -25.64
C ASN A 124 25.17 7.00 -26.14
N LEU A 125 25.28 6.71 -27.42
CA LEU A 125 26.51 6.12 -28.00
C LEU A 125 27.70 7.06 -27.95
N ASN A 126 27.47 8.38 -27.99
CA ASN A 126 28.55 9.38 -27.89
C ASN A 126 29.04 9.60 -26.44
N LYS A 127 28.29 9.19 -25.42
CA LYS A 127 28.75 9.28 -24.02
C LYS A 127 29.57 8.08 -23.55
N VAL A 128 29.62 7.02 -24.33
CA VAL A 128 30.37 5.77 -24.03
C VAL A 128 31.75 5.76 -24.74
N ARG A 129 32.03 6.76 -25.57
CA ARG A 129 33.33 6.97 -26.20
C ARG A 129 34.13 8.02 -25.41
#